data_3cd9180766e19cb8805848c1a5b9173c
#
_entry.id   3cd9180766e19cb8805848c1a5b9173c
#
_cell.length_a   1.000
_cell.length_b   1.000
_cell.length_c   1.000
_cell.angle_alpha   90.00
_cell.angle_beta   90.00
_cell.angle_gamma   90.00
#
_symmetry.space_group_name_H-M   'P 1'
#
loop_
_entity.id
_entity.type
_entity.pdbx_description
1 polymer ?
#
loop_
_entity_poly.entity_id
_entity_poly.type
_entity_poly.pdbx_seq_one_letter_code
_entity_poly.pdbx_strand_id
1 'polypeptide(L)'
;MASGIKDKVVILGMGCSKFGERWDCNAQDLMVEAFEEALADAGIERKQIEAAWLGTAIEEQHLGKSAVPLAMALRLPYIPVTRVENYCATGTEALRGAVYAVASGAADIALALGVEKLKDTGYGGLPQRGRGALNDLFWPNLSAPGSFAQLAAAYRAKHGADKDEL
;
A
#
# COMPACT_ATOMS: atom_id res chain seq x y z
N MET A 1 -30.14 2.42 13.25
CA MET A 1 -28.67 2.66 13.18
C MET A 1 -28.07 1.54 12.36
N ALA A 2 -27.08 1.82 11.51
CA ALA A 2 -26.38 0.78 10.77
C ALA A 2 -25.70 -0.19 11.77
N SER A 3 -25.80 -1.50 11.52
CA SER A 3 -25.24 -2.53 12.40
C SER A 3 -23.69 -2.54 12.42
N GLY A 4 -23.07 -1.80 11.51
CA GLY A 4 -21.61 -1.78 11.35
C GLY A 4 -21.04 -3.10 10.82
N ILE A 5 -19.71 -3.20 10.85
CA ILE A 5 -18.94 -4.39 10.39
C ILE A 5 -18.29 -5.15 11.55
N LYS A 6 -18.57 -4.75 12.79
CA LYS A 6 -17.99 -5.38 13.98
C LYS A 6 -18.30 -6.87 13.99
N ASP A 7 -17.27 -7.68 14.23
CA ASP A 7 -17.34 -9.15 14.36
C ASP A 7 -17.85 -9.90 13.09
N LYS A 8 -17.77 -9.25 11.90
CA LYS A 8 -18.19 -9.85 10.62
C LYS A 8 -17.05 -10.38 9.76
N VAL A 9 -15.82 -9.95 10.03
CA VAL A 9 -14.65 -10.30 9.21
C VAL A 9 -13.49 -10.68 10.11
N VAL A 10 -12.75 -11.67 9.70
CA VAL A 10 -11.48 -12.09 10.33
C VAL A 10 -10.34 -12.01 9.32
N ILE A 11 -9.12 -11.84 9.80
CA ILE A 11 -7.92 -11.97 8.99
C ILE A 11 -7.50 -13.45 9.08
N LEU A 12 -7.47 -14.14 7.94
CA LEU A 12 -7.12 -15.56 7.88
C LEU A 12 -5.61 -15.77 7.86
N GLY A 13 -4.86 -14.88 7.22
CA GLY A 13 -3.41 -14.98 7.14
C GLY A 13 -2.80 -13.69 6.65
N MET A 14 -1.51 -13.55 6.89
CA MET A 14 -0.71 -12.39 6.52
C MET A 14 0.62 -12.82 5.90
N GLY A 15 1.16 -11.98 5.01
CA GLY A 15 2.47 -12.17 4.42
C GLY A 15 3.11 -10.82 4.11
N CYS A 16 4.43 -10.78 4.18
CA CYS A 16 5.18 -9.56 3.99
C CYS A 16 6.56 -9.83 3.40
N SER A 17 6.86 -9.26 2.26
CA SER A 17 8.21 -9.31 1.72
C SER A 17 9.19 -8.53 2.63
N LYS A 18 10.47 -8.91 2.60
CA LYS A 18 11.51 -8.19 3.32
C LYS A 18 11.62 -6.74 2.84
N PHE A 19 11.48 -5.79 3.76
CA PHE A 19 11.71 -4.37 3.48
C PHE A 19 13.19 -4.07 3.28
N GLY A 20 13.48 -3.18 2.34
CA GLY A 20 14.83 -2.73 2.04
C GLY A 20 15.06 -2.48 0.56
N GLU A 21 16.31 -2.27 0.19
CA GLU A 21 16.71 -2.14 -1.20
C GLU A 21 16.82 -3.52 -1.85
N ARG A 22 15.81 -3.89 -2.60
CA ARG A 22 15.67 -5.18 -3.27
C ARG A 22 15.94 -5.02 -4.76
N TRP A 23 17.22 -4.92 -5.14
CA TRP A 23 17.65 -4.81 -6.53
C TRP A 23 17.54 -6.12 -7.32
N ASP A 24 17.32 -7.21 -6.62
CA ASP A 24 17.22 -8.59 -7.11
C ASP A 24 15.84 -8.94 -7.70
N CYS A 25 14.83 -8.13 -7.47
CA CYS A 25 13.44 -8.44 -7.84
C CYS A 25 12.68 -7.20 -8.33
N ASN A 26 11.59 -7.42 -9.02
CA ASN A 26 10.66 -6.37 -9.44
C ASN A 26 9.42 -6.31 -8.52
N ALA A 27 8.49 -5.40 -8.79
CA ALA A 27 7.28 -5.25 -7.98
C ALA A 27 6.37 -6.49 -8.03
N GLN A 28 6.34 -7.20 -9.16
CA GLN A 28 5.55 -8.44 -9.28
C GLN A 28 6.13 -9.55 -8.41
N ASP A 29 7.47 -9.65 -8.34
CA ASP A 29 8.14 -10.62 -7.48
C ASP A 29 7.83 -10.36 -6.00
N LEU A 30 7.81 -9.08 -5.58
CA LEU A 30 7.42 -8.68 -4.22
C LEU A 30 5.97 -9.07 -3.91
N MET A 31 5.05 -8.88 -4.88
CA MET A 31 3.66 -9.32 -4.71
C MET A 31 3.57 -10.84 -4.52
N VAL A 32 4.30 -11.60 -5.33
CA VAL A 32 4.30 -13.07 -5.23
C VAL A 32 4.87 -13.53 -3.89
N GLU A 33 6.00 -12.97 -3.45
CA GLU A 33 6.64 -13.31 -2.17
C GLU A 33 5.66 -13.13 -0.98
N ALA A 34 5.05 -11.95 -0.87
CA ALA A 34 4.09 -11.68 0.20
C ALA A 34 2.82 -12.55 0.10
N PHE A 35 2.36 -12.81 -1.12
CA PHE A 35 1.16 -13.61 -1.35
C PHE A 35 1.35 -15.07 -0.99
N GLU A 36 2.45 -15.70 -1.38
CA GLU A 36 2.72 -17.10 -1.06
C GLU A 36 2.87 -17.30 0.47
N GLU A 37 3.49 -16.34 1.16
CA GLU A 37 3.53 -16.35 2.63
C GLU A 37 2.14 -16.23 3.23
N ALA A 38 1.31 -15.33 2.74
CA ALA A 38 -0.07 -15.15 3.22
C ALA A 38 -0.93 -16.40 3.00
N LEU A 39 -0.79 -17.07 1.85
CA LEU A 39 -1.49 -18.34 1.58
C LEU A 39 -1.06 -19.45 2.54
N ALA A 40 0.25 -19.55 2.79
CA ALA A 40 0.80 -20.55 3.71
C ALA A 40 0.31 -20.30 5.15
N ASP A 41 0.29 -19.05 5.59
CA ASP A 41 -0.20 -18.66 6.92
C ASP A 41 -1.71 -18.91 7.06
N ALA A 42 -2.48 -18.57 6.04
CA ALA A 42 -3.93 -18.80 6.01
C ALA A 42 -4.32 -20.28 5.89
N GLY A 43 -3.44 -21.14 5.37
CA GLY A 43 -3.76 -22.53 5.09
C GLY A 43 -4.81 -22.74 4.00
N ILE A 44 -4.92 -21.83 3.05
CA ILE A 44 -5.90 -21.88 1.96
C ILE A 44 -5.22 -22.03 0.60
N GLU A 45 -6.00 -22.40 -0.40
CA GLU A 45 -5.55 -22.43 -1.78
C GLU A 45 -5.94 -21.14 -2.52
N ARG A 46 -5.11 -20.71 -3.47
CA ARG A 46 -5.34 -19.56 -4.35
C ARG A 46 -6.75 -19.53 -4.98
N LYS A 47 -7.27 -20.68 -5.37
CA LYS A 47 -8.60 -20.80 -6.00
C LYS A 47 -9.77 -20.45 -5.09
N GLN A 48 -9.55 -20.36 -3.77
CA GLN A 48 -10.56 -19.99 -2.78
C GLN A 48 -10.72 -18.46 -2.64
N ILE A 49 -9.82 -17.68 -3.24
CA ILE A 49 -9.95 -16.23 -3.24
C ILE A 49 -10.99 -15.83 -4.28
N GLU A 50 -11.94 -15.01 -3.88
CA GLU A 50 -13.10 -14.63 -4.70
C GLU A 50 -13.08 -13.16 -5.13
N ALA A 51 -12.26 -12.32 -4.49
CA ALA A 51 -12.05 -10.93 -4.86
C ALA A 51 -10.68 -10.44 -4.39
N ALA A 52 -10.08 -9.46 -5.09
CA ALA A 52 -8.79 -8.93 -4.71
C ALA A 52 -8.69 -7.40 -4.89
N TRP A 53 -7.95 -6.77 -3.99
CA TRP A 53 -7.59 -5.34 -4.02
C TRP A 53 -6.09 -5.16 -4.07
N LEU A 54 -5.64 -4.37 -5.04
CA LEU A 54 -4.26 -3.93 -5.17
C LEU A 54 -4.15 -2.47 -4.72
N GLY A 55 -3.39 -2.23 -3.66
CA GLY A 55 -2.97 -0.91 -3.22
C GLY A 55 -1.60 -0.55 -3.77
N THR A 56 -1.52 0.49 -4.59
CA THR A 56 -0.25 1.05 -5.06
C THR A 56 -0.44 2.50 -5.47
N ALA A 57 0.49 3.37 -5.08
CA ALA A 57 0.45 4.79 -5.37
C ALA A 57 1.43 5.21 -6.46
N ILE A 58 2.62 4.63 -6.50
CA ILE A 58 3.76 5.12 -7.29
C ILE A 58 4.11 4.18 -8.46
N GLU A 59 3.78 2.91 -8.37
CA GLU A 59 4.18 1.86 -9.32
C GLU A 59 3.49 1.94 -10.69
N GLU A 60 3.01 3.11 -11.11
CA GLU A 60 2.39 3.28 -12.42
C GLU A 60 3.32 2.94 -13.60
N GLN A 61 4.62 3.14 -13.43
CA GLN A 61 5.60 2.88 -14.50
C GLN A 61 5.80 1.39 -14.78
N HIS A 62 5.68 0.55 -13.76
CA HIS A 62 5.93 -0.89 -13.87
C HIS A 62 4.64 -1.71 -13.86
N LEU A 63 3.66 -1.29 -13.09
CA LEU A 63 2.38 -1.99 -12.96
C LEU A 63 1.25 -1.36 -13.76
N GLY A 64 1.43 -0.12 -14.26
CA GLY A 64 0.36 0.61 -14.93
C GLY A 64 -0.75 1.05 -13.97
N LYS A 65 -1.89 1.43 -14.54
CA LYS A 65 -3.01 2.03 -13.80
C LYS A 65 -4.15 1.08 -13.48
N SER A 66 -3.97 -0.21 -13.69
CA SER A 66 -5.00 -1.22 -13.45
C SER A 66 -4.56 -2.25 -12.41
N ALA A 67 -5.49 -3.09 -11.97
CA ALA A 67 -5.21 -4.22 -11.10
C ALA A 67 -4.86 -5.52 -11.87
N VAL A 68 -4.84 -5.47 -13.21
CA VAL A 68 -4.50 -6.64 -14.04
C VAL A 68 -3.13 -7.25 -13.70
N PRO A 69 -2.07 -6.46 -13.47
CA PRO A 69 -0.78 -7.01 -13.07
C PRO A 69 -0.83 -7.87 -11.80
N LEU A 70 -1.68 -7.54 -10.83
CA LEU A 70 -1.91 -8.38 -9.66
C LEU A 70 -2.45 -9.75 -10.08
N ALA A 71 -3.53 -9.75 -10.86
CA ALA A 71 -4.15 -11.00 -11.30
C ALA A 71 -3.18 -11.87 -12.10
N MET A 72 -2.37 -11.27 -12.96
CA MET A 72 -1.37 -11.98 -13.76
C MET A 72 -0.22 -12.52 -12.91
N ALA A 73 0.40 -11.69 -12.07
CA ALA A 73 1.52 -12.09 -11.23
C ALA A 73 1.14 -13.23 -10.27
N LEU A 74 -0.01 -13.11 -9.63
CA LEU A 74 -0.50 -14.09 -8.68
C LEU A 74 -1.26 -15.25 -9.33
N ARG A 75 -1.47 -15.23 -10.65
CA ARG A 75 -2.27 -16.24 -11.38
C ARG A 75 -3.63 -16.47 -10.72
N LEU A 76 -4.30 -15.37 -10.37
CA LEU A 76 -5.63 -15.44 -9.76
C LEU A 76 -6.64 -16.04 -10.74
N PRO A 77 -7.69 -16.74 -10.26
CA PRO A 77 -8.79 -17.16 -11.12
C PRO A 77 -9.54 -15.94 -11.68
N TYR A 78 -10.59 -16.17 -12.49
CA TYR A 78 -11.42 -15.10 -13.02
C TYR A 78 -12.31 -14.50 -11.92
N ILE A 79 -11.72 -13.58 -11.16
CA ILE A 79 -12.36 -12.89 -10.03
C ILE A 79 -12.28 -11.37 -10.22
N PRO A 80 -13.14 -10.60 -9.56
CA PRO A 80 -13.00 -9.15 -9.50
C PRO A 80 -11.66 -8.74 -8.90
N VAL A 81 -10.93 -7.86 -9.59
CA VAL A 81 -9.71 -7.23 -9.09
C VAL A 81 -9.83 -5.72 -9.17
N THR A 82 -9.52 -5.02 -8.10
CA THR A 82 -9.65 -3.57 -7.98
C THR A 82 -8.32 -2.94 -7.57
N ARG A 83 -7.88 -1.92 -8.30
CA ARG A 83 -6.78 -1.07 -7.86
C ARG A 83 -7.33 0.11 -7.06
N VAL A 84 -6.70 0.39 -5.93
CA VAL A 84 -6.99 1.56 -5.08
C VAL A 84 -5.72 2.37 -4.83
N GLU A 85 -5.91 3.65 -4.57
CA GLU A 85 -4.82 4.57 -4.25
C GLU A 85 -5.34 5.65 -3.29
N ASN A 86 -4.57 5.93 -2.25
CA ASN A 86 -4.81 7.03 -1.31
C ASN A 86 -3.48 7.42 -0.62
N TYR A 87 -2.44 7.69 -1.40
CA TYR A 87 -1.09 8.00 -0.90
C TYR A 87 -0.63 7.00 0.17
N CYS A 88 -0.19 7.49 1.33
CA CYS A 88 0.29 6.66 2.44
C CYS A 88 -0.78 5.75 3.04
N ALA A 89 -2.06 6.02 2.83
CA ALA A 89 -3.18 5.19 3.29
C ALA A 89 -3.63 4.14 2.26
N THR A 90 -2.91 3.98 1.16
CA THR A 90 -3.29 3.09 0.05
C THR A 90 -3.47 1.63 0.49
N GLY A 91 -2.58 1.10 1.34
CA GLY A 91 -2.73 -0.26 1.88
C GLY A 91 -3.99 -0.41 2.76
N THR A 92 -4.30 0.62 3.54
CA THR A 92 -5.55 0.66 4.34
C THR A 92 -6.79 0.66 3.45
N GLU A 93 -6.75 1.35 2.31
CA GLU A 93 -7.86 1.36 1.34
C GLU A 93 -8.04 -0.02 0.70
N ALA A 94 -6.97 -0.72 0.37
CA ALA A 94 -7.06 -2.08 -0.14
C ALA A 94 -7.70 -3.01 0.89
N LEU A 95 -7.24 -2.96 2.14
CA LEU A 95 -7.81 -3.74 3.24
C LEU A 95 -9.29 -3.38 3.47
N ARG A 96 -9.64 -2.10 3.48
CA ARG A 96 -11.02 -1.64 3.63
C ARG A 96 -11.94 -2.19 2.54
N GLY A 97 -11.48 -2.19 1.29
CA GLY A 97 -12.23 -2.76 0.17
C GLY A 97 -12.52 -4.25 0.37
N ALA A 98 -11.50 -5.03 0.72
CA ALA A 98 -11.65 -6.46 1.00
C ALA A 98 -12.60 -6.72 2.19
N VAL A 99 -12.44 -5.97 3.29
CA VAL A 99 -13.32 -6.07 4.47
C VAL A 99 -14.78 -5.78 4.11
N TYR A 100 -15.05 -4.77 3.30
CA TYR A 100 -16.42 -4.45 2.89
C TYR A 100 -17.02 -5.51 1.98
N ALA A 101 -16.23 -6.11 1.09
CA ALA A 101 -16.71 -7.20 0.24
C ALA A 101 -17.13 -8.41 1.08
N VAL A 102 -16.32 -8.82 2.03
CA VAL A 102 -16.65 -9.93 2.93
C VAL A 102 -17.83 -9.58 3.84
N ALA A 103 -17.82 -8.41 4.47
CA ALA A 103 -18.88 -7.99 5.38
C ALA A 103 -20.26 -7.84 4.71
N SER A 104 -20.28 -7.56 3.40
CA SER A 104 -21.51 -7.47 2.61
C SER A 104 -21.97 -8.80 2.01
N GLY A 105 -21.16 -9.86 2.10
CA GLY A 105 -21.43 -11.15 1.48
C GLY A 105 -21.17 -11.18 -0.03
N ALA A 106 -20.40 -10.21 -0.56
CA ALA A 106 -20.00 -10.21 -1.97
C ALA A 106 -18.86 -11.19 -2.25
N ALA A 107 -18.11 -11.58 -1.23
CA ALA A 107 -17.09 -12.61 -1.25
C ALA A 107 -16.97 -13.25 0.14
N ASP A 108 -16.62 -14.53 0.19
CA ASP A 108 -16.29 -15.20 1.46
C ASP A 108 -14.83 -15.01 1.82
N ILE A 109 -13.95 -15.02 0.83
CA ILE A 109 -12.50 -14.81 0.99
C ILE A 109 -12.03 -13.73 0.02
N ALA A 110 -11.43 -12.68 0.54
CA ALA A 110 -10.90 -11.57 -0.23
C ALA A 110 -9.43 -11.31 0.08
N LEU A 111 -8.65 -10.94 -0.93
CA LEU A 111 -7.26 -10.56 -0.83
C LEU A 111 -7.12 -9.04 -0.80
N ALA A 112 -6.37 -8.52 0.16
CA ALA A 112 -5.82 -7.16 0.12
C ALA A 112 -4.30 -7.25 0.02
N LEU A 113 -3.71 -6.63 -1.00
CA LEU A 113 -2.28 -6.61 -1.22
C LEU A 113 -1.82 -5.20 -1.56
N GLY A 114 -0.71 -4.78 -0.96
CA GLY A 114 -0.03 -3.51 -1.28
C GLY A 114 1.36 -3.77 -1.82
N VAL A 115 1.80 -2.95 -2.78
CA VAL A 115 3.17 -3.00 -3.29
C VAL A 115 3.67 -1.62 -3.66
N GLU A 116 4.91 -1.33 -3.28
CA GLU A 116 5.65 -0.16 -3.75
C GLU A 116 7.13 -0.54 -3.93
N LYS A 117 7.70 -0.11 -5.03
CA LYS A 117 9.11 -0.29 -5.32
C LYS A 117 9.74 1.06 -5.68
N LEU A 118 10.28 1.73 -4.67
CA LEU A 118 10.59 3.16 -4.73
C LEU A 118 11.97 3.47 -5.28
N LYS A 119 12.97 2.67 -4.92
CA LYS A 119 14.36 3.09 -5.06
C LYS A 119 14.89 2.95 -6.49
N ASP A 120 14.61 1.84 -7.13
CA ASP A 120 15.10 1.49 -8.46
C ASP A 120 14.14 1.85 -9.59
N THR A 121 13.07 2.55 -9.29
CA THR A 121 12.11 3.09 -10.26
C THR A 121 12.49 4.48 -10.75
N GLY A 122 13.64 5.01 -10.35
CA GLY A 122 14.09 6.37 -10.66
C GLY A 122 13.56 7.43 -9.70
N TYR A 123 12.80 7.04 -8.69
CA TYR A 123 12.41 7.93 -7.61
C TYR A 123 13.48 7.91 -6.50
N GLY A 124 14.04 9.06 -6.16
CA GLY A 124 15.03 9.21 -5.09
C GLY A 124 14.46 9.12 -3.66
N GLY A 125 13.36 8.42 -3.48
CA GLY A 125 12.60 8.33 -2.24
C GLY A 125 11.12 8.55 -2.48
N LEU A 126 10.37 9.06 -1.51
CA LEU A 126 8.95 9.39 -1.66
C LEU A 126 8.80 10.71 -2.43
N PRO A 127 8.55 10.69 -3.74
CA PRO A 127 8.44 11.92 -4.51
C PRO A 127 7.13 12.61 -4.17
N GLN A 128 7.22 13.87 -3.73
CA GLN A 128 6.08 14.77 -3.83
C GLN A 128 6.21 15.54 -5.13
N ARG A 129 5.40 15.23 -6.09
CA ARG A 129 5.22 16.12 -7.23
C ARG A 129 4.47 17.34 -6.74
N GLY A 130 5.19 18.46 -6.62
CA GLY A 130 4.59 19.75 -6.33
C GLY A 130 3.47 20.03 -7.33
N ARG A 131 2.28 20.31 -6.83
CA ARG A 131 1.15 20.73 -7.64
C ARG A 131 0.82 22.18 -7.32
N GLY A 132 0.54 22.97 -8.33
CA GLY A 132 0.14 24.35 -8.17
C GLY A 132 1.27 25.31 -7.78
N ALA A 133 1.08 26.14 -6.76
CA ALA A 133 2.00 27.17 -6.33
C ALA A 133 3.26 26.69 -5.60
N LEU A 134 3.36 25.41 -5.30
CA LEU A 134 4.55 24.83 -4.69
C LEU A 134 5.61 24.61 -5.76
N ASN A 135 6.70 25.31 -5.68
CA ASN A 135 7.84 25.12 -6.54
C ASN A 135 9.11 24.90 -5.73
N ASP A 136 10.11 24.30 -6.37
CA ASP A 136 11.35 23.87 -5.72
C ASP A 136 12.16 25.04 -5.15
N LEU A 137 11.92 26.26 -5.62
CA LEU A 137 12.61 27.46 -5.12
C LEU A 137 12.19 27.81 -3.70
N PHE A 138 10.90 27.68 -3.39
CA PHE A 138 10.34 28.01 -2.07
C PHE A 138 10.24 26.79 -1.15
N TRP A 139 10.24 25.57 -1.71
CA TRP A 139 10.08 24.32 -0.98
C TRP A 139 11.13 23.29 -1.42
N PRO A 140 12.41 23.52 -1.12
CA PRO A 140 13.50 22.70 -1.65
C PRO A 140 13.50 21.24 -1.13
N ASN A 141 12.76 20.96 -0.07
CA ASN A 141 12.67 19.62 0.55
C ASN A 141 11.28 18.99 0.38
N LEU A 142 10.75 19.01 -0.83
CA LEU A 142 9.42 18.48 -1.16
C LEU A 142 9.37 16.95 -1.10
N SER A 143 9.61 16.40 0.07
CA SER A 143 9.31 15.01 0.39
C SER A 143 8.45 14.97 1.65
N ALA A 144 7.68 13.88 1.85
CA ALA A 144 6.90 13.73 3.07
C ALA A 144 7.79 13.83 4.33
N PRO A 145 8.92 13.12 4.44
CA PRO A 145 9.86 13.29 5.55
C PRO A 145 10.38 14.73 5.70
N GLY A 146 10.71 15.40 4.59
CA GLY A 146 11.17 16.80 4.60
C GLY A 146 10.12 17.76 5.14
N SER A 147 8.85 17.58 4.77
CA SER A 147 7.73 18.39 5.28
C SER A 147 7.53 18.20 6.78
N PHE A 148 7.58 16.96 7.27
CA PHE A 148 7.51 16.68 8.70
C PHE A 148 8.72 17.21 9.47
N ALA A 149 9.92 17.15 8.89
CA ALA A 149 11.13 17.74 9.49
C ALA A 149 11.02 19.26 9.63
N GLN A 150 10.43 19.95 8.66
CA GLN A 150 10.15 21.39 8.78
C GLN A 150 9.15 21.70 9.89
N LEU A 151 8.10 20.88 10.02
CA LEU A 151 7.13 21.02 11.10
C LEU A 151 7.79 20.80 12.48
N ALA A 152 8.61 19.79 12.62
CA ALA A 152 9.37 19.54 13.84
C ALA A 152 10.32 20.71 14.18
N ALA A 153 11.02 21.24 13.18
CA ALA A 153 11.89 22.40 13.37
C ALA A 153 11.11 23.64 13.82
N ALA A 154 9.95 23.89 13.23
CA ALA A 154 9.06 25.00 13.63
C ALA A 154 8.53 24.81 15.05
N TYR A 155 8.15 23.60 15.43
CA TYR A 155 7.73 23.28 16.80
C TYR A 155 8.82 23.55 17.82
N ARG A 156 10.04 23.10 17.56
CA ARG A 156 11.21 23.37 18.40
C ARG A 156 11.47 24.86 18.58
N ALA A 157 11.46 25.59 17.48
CA ALA A 157 11.67 27.05 17.52
C ALA A 157 10.59 27.76 18.34
N LYS A 158 9.34 27.31 18.24
CA LYS A 158 8.22 27.93 18.96
C LYS A 158 8.19 27.57 20.45
N HIS A 159 8.54 26.36 20.80
CA HIS A 159 8.36 25.82 22.16
C HIS A 159 9.66 25.63 22.93
N GLY A 160 10.82 25.89 22.32
CA GLY A 160 12.13 25.71 22.95
C GLY A 160 12.49 24.24 23.25
N ALA A 161 11.83 23.29 22.58
CA ALA A 161 12.09 21.88 22.82
C ALA A 161 13.49 21.48 22.32
N ASP A 162 14.20 20.66 23.11
CA ASP A 162 15.48 20.12 22.70
C ASP A 162 15.31 19.06 21.59
N LYS A 163 16.36 18.89 20.80
CA LYS A 163 16.40 17.87 19.75
C LYS A 163 16.31 16.45 20.34
N ASP A 164 16.91 16.26 21.49
CA ASP A 164 16.97 14.95 22.14
C ASP A 164 15.70 14.61 22.94
N GLU A 165 14.75 15.55 23.05
CA GLU A 165 13.45 15.38 23.68
C GLU A 165 12.34 15.01 22.69
N LEU A 166 12.63 15.02 21.37
CA LEU A 166 11.70 14.73 20.27
C LEU A 166 12.08 13.43 19.55
#